data_1a7e05eab776e17e09e3a25194ea73b8
#
_entry.id   1a7e05eab776e17e09e3a25194ea73b8
#
_cell.length_a   1.000
_cell.length_b   1.000
_cell.length_c   1.000
_cell.angle_alpha   90.00
_cell.angle_beta   90.00
_cell.angle_gamma   90.00
#
_symmetry.space_group_name_H-M   'P 1'
#
loop_
_entity.id
_entity.type
_entity.pdbx_description
1 polymer ?
#
loop_
_entity_poly.entity_id
_entity_poly.type
_entity_poly.pdbx_seq_one_letter_code
_entity_poly.pdbx_strand_id
1 'polypeptide(L)'
;PSSQGGIGDLYNFKLTPSLTLGCGSWGGNSVSENVGVKHLLNIKTIAERRENMLWFRAPEKVYIKKGCLPVALDELKNVMDKKKVFIVTDEFLFTHGYTKPITNKLEELGITYTTFSDVQPDPTLASAKEGAKLMDSFKPDCIIAIGGGSAMDAGKIMWVLYEHPEIDFMDMAMRFSDIRKRVYTFPKMGEKAYFI
;
A
#
# COMPACT_ATOMS: atom_id res chain seq x y z
N PRO A 1 -10.84 18.35 -14.92
CA PRO A 1 -10.53 17.61 -13.69
C PRO A 1 -10.20 18.58 -12.56
N SER A 2 -10.47 18.19 -11.32
CA SER A 2 -10.03 18.96 -10.16
C SER A 2 -8.49 18.99 -10.10
N SER A 3 -7.92 19.95 -9.38
CA SER A 3 -6.45 20.01 -9.20
C SER A 3 -5.89 18.72 -8.58
N GLN A 4 -6.65 18.08 -7.69
CA GLN A 4 -6.30 16.78 -7.10
C GLN A 4 -6.38 15.64 -8.12
N GLY A 5 -7.37 15.65 -9.01
CA GLY A 5 -7.44 14.68 -10.11
C GLY A 5 -6.27 14.83 -11.09
N GLY A 6 -5.83 16.06 -11.34
CA GLY A 6 -4.64 16.32 -12.16
C GLY A 6 -3.36 15.79 -11.51
N ILE A 7 -3.22 15.88 -10.18
CA ILE A 7 -2.09 15.33 -9.44
C ILE A 7 -2.15 13.80 -9.41
N GLY A 8 -3.31 13.22 -9.12
CA GLY A 8 -3.50 11.77 -9.10
C GLY A 8 -3.24 11.10 -10.44
N ASP A 9 -3.51 11.81 -11.53
CA ASP A 9 -3.30 11.34 -12.89
C ASP A 9 -1.99 11.85 -13.55
N LEU A 10 -1.00 12.23 -12.76
CA LEU A 10 0.31 12.71 -13.21
C LEU A 10 0.96 11.83 -14.29
N TYR A 11 0.72 10.52 -14.19
CA TYR A 11 1.25 9.54 -15.14
C TYR A 11 0.37 9.34 -16.39
N ASN A 12 -0.89 9.77 -16.32
CA ASN A 12 -1.85 9.65 -17.40
C ASN A 12 -1.86 10.87 -18.32
N PHE A 13 -1.47 12.03 -17.79
CA PHE A 13 -1.41 13.28 -18.53
C PHE A 13 0.03 13.73 -18.73
N LYS A 14 0.33 14.26 -19.90
CA LYS A 14 1.63 14.92 -20.16
C LYS A 14 1.65 16.36 -19.64
N LEU A 15 1.05 16.58 -18.47
CA LEU A 15 1.05 17.87 -17.81
C LEU A 15 2.23 17.96 -16.86
N THR A 16 2.96 19.05 -16.92
CA THR A 16 4.02 19.33 -15.94
C THR A 16 3.37 19.92 -14.70
N PRO A 17 3.56 19.33 -13.51
CA PRO A 17 3.09 19.92 -12.27
C PRO A 17 3.75 21.28 -12.07
N SER A 18 2.98 22.28 -11.70
CA SER A 18 3.51 23.58 -11.32
C SER A 18 2.90 24.04 -10.01
N LEU A 19 3.75 24.54 -9.11
CA LEU A 19 3.32 25.27 -7.93
C LEU A 19 3.63 26.74 -8.17
N THR A 20 2.59 27.56 -8.31
CA THR A 20 2.74 29.00 -8.51
C THR A 20 2.27 29.73 -7.26
N LEU A 21 3.18 30.40 -6.58
CA LEU A 21 2.89 31.33 -5.50
C LEU A 21 2.75 32.73 -6.09
N GLY A 22 1.54 33.18 -6.20
CA GLY A 22 1.25 34.50 -6.76
C GLY A 22 0.06 35.16 -6.09
N CYS A 23 -0.07 36.47 -6.26
CA CYS A 23 -1.19 37.23 -5.70
C CYS A 23 -2.52 36.94 -6.42
N GLY A 24 -2.51 36.09 -7.44
CA GLY A 24 -3.67 35.84 -8.30
C GLY A 24 -4.20 37.11 -8.97
N SER A 25 -5.49 37.13 -9.31
CA SER A 25 -6.15 38.26 -9.95
C SER A 25 -6.15 39.54 -9.11
N TRP A 26 -6.01 39.43 -7.80
CA TRP A 26 -6.01 40.56 -6.86
C TRP A 26 -4.71 41.33 -6.82
N GLY A 27 -3.62 40.74 -7.30
CA GLY A 27 -2.31 41.40 -7.35
C GLY A 27 -2.13 42.39 -8.52
N GLY A 28 -3.09 42.46 -9.43
CA GLY A 28 -3.01 43.32 -10.61
C GLY A 28 -1.93 42.90 -11.62
N ASN A 29 -1.30 41.74 -11.42
CA ASN A 29 -0.28 41.20 -12.29
C ASN A 29 -0.87 40.19 -13.26
N SER A 30 -0.67 40.35 -14.54
CA SER A 30 -1.09 39.39 -15.56
C SER A 30 0.01 38.41 -15.93
N VAL A 31 1.27 38.74 -15.64
CA VAL A 31 2.43 37.88 -15.89
C VAL A 31 3.50 38.12 -14.85
N SER A 32 4.31 37.09 -14.52
CA SER A 32 5.42 37.14 -13.59
C SER A 32 6.80 37.20 -14.27
N GLU A 33 6.81 37.32 -15.58
CA GLU A 33 8.03 37.33 -16.41
C GLU A 33 7.95 38.44 -17.47
N ASN A 34 9.03 38.68 -18.22
CA ASN A 34 9.03 39.65 -19.29
C ASN A 34 8.00 39.31 -20.36
N VAL A 35 7.19 40.29 -20.76
CA VAL A 35 6.17 40.11 -21.79
C VAL A 35 6.82 39.83 -23.14
N GLY A 36 6.48 38.70 -23.74
CA GLY A 36 6.93 38.26 -25.06
C GLY A 36 5.78 37.77 -25.91
N VAL A 37 6.07 37.35 -27.13
CA VAL A 37 5.06 36.89 -28.10
C VAL A 37 4.13 35.82 -27.54
N LYS A 38 4.62 34.96 -26.69
CA LYS A 38 3.80 33.91 -26.05
C LYS A 38 2.64 34.43 -25.19
N HIS A 39 2.76 35.67 -24.68
CA HIS A 39 1.72 36.32 -23.88
C HIS A 39 0.58 36.91 -24.72
N LEU A 40 0.80 37.03 -26.02
CA LEU A 40 -0.22 37.44 -26.99
C LEU A 40 -1.01 36.26 -27.55
N LEU A 41 -0.57 35.04 -27.26
CA LEU A 41 -1.19 33.80 -27.71
C LEU A 41 -2.13 33.24 -26.64
N ASN A 42 -3.37 32.98 -27.01
CA ASN A 42 -4.30 32.26 -26.14
C ASN A 42 -4.06 30.75 -26.28
N ILE A 43 -3.09 30.25 -25.53
CA ILE A 43 -2.72 28.81 -25.56
C ILE A 43 -3.71 28.05 -24.69
N LYS A 44 -4.43 27.09 -25.27
CA LYS A 44 -5.27 26.16 -24.55
C LYS A 44 -4.61 24.77 -24.56
N THR A 45 -4.47 24.18 -23.39
CA THR A 45 -3.96 22.83 -23.29
C THR A 45 -5.11 21.84 -23.35
N ILE A 46 -5.07 20.93 -24.30
CA ILE A 46 -5.98 19.81 -24.38
C ILE A 46 -5.25 18.63 -23.72
N ALA A 47 -5.81 18.15 -22.61
CA ALA A 47 -5.30 16.98 -21.92
C ALA A 47 -6.17 15.77 -22.28
N GLU A 48 -5.57 14.78 -22.91
CA GLU A 48 -6.20 13.52 -23.25
C GLU A 48 -5.68 12.43 -22.31
N ARG A 49 -6.59 11.70 -21.69
CA ARG A 49 -6.24 10.57 -20.85
C ARG A 49 -5.70 9.44 -21.72
N ARG A 50 -4.53 8.91 -21.37
CA ARG A 50 -4.00 7.68 -21.95
C ARG A 50 -4.31 6.52 -21.04
N GLU A 51 -4.75 5.42 -21.60
CA GLU A 51 -4.86 4.18 -20.85
C GLU A 51 -3.46 3.67 -20.50
N ASN A 52 -3.20 3.57 -19.19
CA ASN A 52 -1.92 3.09 -18.68
C ASN A 52 -1.98 1.66 -18.18
N MET A 53 -3.19 1.14 -17.98
CA MET A 53 -3.38 -0.16 -17.38
C MET A 53 -4.29 -0.99 -18.27
N LEU A 54 -3.71 -2.00 -18.89
CA LEU A 54 -4.41 -2.95 -19.77
C LEU A 54 -4.82 -4.23 -19.04
N TRP A 55 -4.50 -4.33 -17.74
CA TRP A 55 -4.83 -5.50 -16.94
C TRP A 55 -5.15 -5.10 -15.50
N PHE A 56 -5.98 -5.90 -14.88
CA PHE A 56 -6.37 -5.77 -13.48
C PHE A 56 -6.13 -7.11 -12.77
N ARG A 57 -5.51 -7.07 -11.59
CA ARG A 57 -5.31 -8.24 -10.75
C ARG A 57 -6.06 -8.05 -9.43
N ALA A 58 -6.99 -8.95 -9.14
CA ALA A 58 -7.71 -9.01 -7.88
C ALA A 58 -7.15 -10.13 -6.99
N PRO A 59 -7.39 -10.09 -5.66
CA PRO A 59 -7.16 -11.23 -4.80
C PRO A 59 -7.94 -12.44 -5.27
N GLU A 60 -7.43 -13.64 -5.02
CA GLU A 60 -8.08 -14.90 -5.38
C GLU A 60 -9.45 -15.05 -4.70
N LYS A 61 -9.51 -14.61 -3.41
CA LYS A 61 -10.76 -14.64 -2.64
C LYS A 61 -10.95 -13.32 -1.90
N VAL A 62 -12.19 -12.88 -1.85
CA VAL A 62 -12.65 -11.72 -1.07
C VAL A 62 -13.91 -12.11 -0.31
N TYR A 63 -13.89 -12.01 1.01
CA TYR A 63 -15.02 -12.25 1.88
C TYR A 63 -15.70 -10.94 2.25
N ILE A 64 -16.96 -10.75 1.84
CA ILE A 64 -17.73 -9.52 2.08
C ILE A 64 -19.08 -9.88 2.68
N LYS A 65 -19.12 -10.09 4.00
CA LYS A 65 -20.38 -10.26 4.73
C LYS A 65 -20.12 -10.15 6.24
N LYS A 66 -21.05 -9.57 6.98
CA LYS A 66 -21.00 -9.64 8.46
C LYS A 66 -20.94 -11.12 8.89
N GLY A 67 -19.95 -11.47 9.72
CA GLY A 67 -19.76 -12.82 10.22
C GLY A 67 -18.98 -13.76 9.29
N CYS A 68 -18.37 -13.28 8.20
CA CYS A 68 -17.53 -14.12 7.33
C CYS A 68 -16.12 -14.39 7.90
N LEU A 69 -15.67 -13.62 8.87
CA LEU A 69 -14.31 -13.75 9.43
C LEU A 69 -14.01 -15.17 9.97
N PRO A 70 -14.86 -15.80 10.79
CA PRO A 70 -14.61 -17.18 11.24
C PRO A 70 -14.44 -18.17 10.09
N VAL A 71 -15.27 -18.04 9.04
CA VAL A 71 -15.19 -18.92 7.86
C VAL A 71 -13.87 -18.74 7.12
N ALA A 72 -13.41 -17.49 6.95
CA ALA A 72 -12.13 -17.20 6.32
C ALA A 72 -10.95 -17.76 7.15
N LEU A 73 -11.04 -17.71 8.49
CA LEU A 73 -10.01 -18.27 9.36
C LEU A 73 -10.03 -19.81 9.39
N ASP A 74 -11.21 -20.44 9.30
CA ASP A 74 -11.33 -21.89 9.17
C ASP A 74 -10.59 -22.43 7.95
N GLU A 75 -10.56 -21.67 6.84
CA GLU A 75 -9.80 -22.07 5.65
C GLU A 75 -8.29 -22.16 5.89
N LEU A 76 -7.73 -21.33 6.79
CA LEU A 76 -6.30 -21.38 7.12
C LEU A 76 -5.90 -22.77 7.61
N LYS A 77 -6.73 -23.38 8.45
CA LYS A 77 -6.48 -24.71 8.99
C LYS A 77 -6.88 -25.81 8.05
N ASN A 78 -8.14 -25.75 7.57
CA ASN A 78 -8.79 -26.90 6.94
C ASN A 78 -8.46 -27.03 5.44
N VAL A 79 -8.06 -25.94 4.80
CA VAL A 79 -7.75 -25.90 3.37
C VAL A 79 -6.27 -25.63 3.11
N MET A 80 -5.67 -24.71 3.85
CA MET A 80 -4.30 -24.24 3.61
C MET A 80 -3.26 -24.88 4.54
N ASP A 81 -3.68 -25.67 5.55
CA ASP A 81 -2.84 -26.30 6.60
C ASP A 81 -1.84 -25.32 7.25
N LYS A 82 -2.27 -24.08 7.51
CA LYS A 82 -1.44 -23.06 8.16
C LYS A 82 -1.34 -23.34 9.67
N LYS A 83 -0.15 -23.09 10.23
CA LYS A 83 0.18 -23.43 11.62
C LYS A 83 0.68 -22.24 12.43
N LYS A 84 1.24 -21.23 11.78
CA LYS A 84 1.85 -20.08 12.43
C LYS A 84 1.41 -18.79 11.78
N VAL A 85 0.65 -18.00 12.49
CA VAL A 85 0.11 -16.72 11.98
C VAL A 85 0.84 -15.53 12.62
N PHE A 86 1.29 -14.60 11.79
CA PHE A 86 1.80 -13.30 12.23
C PHE A 86 0.74 -12.24 11.98
N ILE A 87 0.29 -11.57 13.04
CA ILE A 87 -0.74 -10.54 12.96
C ILE A 87 -0.06 -9.17 12.94
N VAL A 88 -0.41 -8.32 11.98
CA VAL A 88 0.06 -6.93 11.87
C VAL A 88 -1.13 -6.01 12.08
N THR A 89 -1.02 -5.08 13.04
CA THR A 89 -2.09 -4.12 13.36
C THR A 89 -1.52 -2.85 13.98
N ASP A 90 -2.36 -1.86 14.23
CA ASP A 90 -2.03 -0.68 15.01
C ASP A 90 -2.36 -0.85 16.50
N GLU A 91 -1.79 0.02 17.33
CA GLU A 91 -1.98 -0.01 18.78
C GLU A 91 -3.45 0.19 19.18
N PHE A 92 -4.18 1.04 18.46
CA PHE A 92 -5.58 1.31 18.77
C PHE A 92 -6.45 0.06 18.63
N LEU A 93 -6.35 -0.64 17.50
CA LEU A 93 -7.12 -1.87 17.25
C LEU A 93 -6.72 -2.98 18.21
N PHE A 94 -5.44 -3.06 18.54
CA PHE A 94 -4.94 -4.06 19.49
C PHE A 94 -5.47 -3.82 20.90
N THR A 95 -5.30 -2.60 21.44
CA THR A 95 -5.69 -2.26 22.83
C THR A 95 -7.20 -2.29 23.03
N HIS A 96 -7.99 -1.93 22.01
CA HIS A 96 -9.45 -1.99 22.07
C HIS A 96 -10.02 -3.39 21.76
N GLY A 97 -9.16 -4.38 21.54
CA GLY A 97 -9.56 -5.78 21.40
C GLY A 97 -10.20 -6.15 20.07
N TYR A 98 -10.03 -5.34 19.02
CA TYR A 98 -10.51 -5.68 17.67
C TYR A 98 -9.81 -6.90 17.06
N THR A 99 -8.64 -7.26 17.58
CA THR A 99 -7.92 -8.48 17.17
C THR A 99 -8.45 -9.74 17.85
N LYS A 100 -9.17 -9.62 18.98
CA LYS A 100 -9.66 -10.77 19.77
C LYS A 100 -10.48 -11.80 18.99
N PRO A 101 -11.40 -11.40 18.08
CA PRO A 101 -12.13 -12.40 17.30
C PRO A 101 -11.22 -13.28 16.45
N ILE A 102 -10.07 -12.75 16.02
CA ILE A 102 -9.08 -13.49 15.23
C ILE A 102 -8.25 -14.37 16.14
N THR A 103 -7.66 -13.81 17.21
CA THR A 103 -6.81 -14.58 18.12
C THR A 103 -7.56 -15.73 18.79
N ASN A 104 -8.79 -15.50 19.26
CA ASN A 104 -9.62 -16.56 19.84
C ASN A 104 -9.90 -17.68 18.83
N LYS A 105 -10.18 -17.32 17.57
CA LYS A 105 -10.40 -18.32 16.53
C LYS A 105 -9.12 -19.09 16.17
N LEU A 106 -7.97 -18.43 16.14
CA LEU A 106 -6.69 -19.11 15.92
C LEU A 106 -6.36 -20.08 17.06
N GLU A 107 -6.66 -19.72 18.32
CA GLU A 107 -6.53 -20.60 19.49
C GLU A 107 -7.45 -21.82 19.37
N GLU A 108 -8.73 -21.63 19.02
CA GLU A 108 -9.68 -22.71 18.76
C GLU A 108 -9.16 -23.68 17.70
N LEU A 109 -8.55 -23.15 16.64
CA LEU A 109 -7.98 -23.95 15.55
C LEU A 109 -6.63 -24.58 15.87
N GLY A 110 -6.04 -24.28 17.04
CA GLY A 110 -4.72 -24.73 17.43
C GLY A 110 -3.59 -24.15 16.58
N ILE A 111 -3.79 -22.93 16.04
CA ILE A 111 -2.80 -22.20 15.25
C ILE A 111 -2.03 -21.27 16.20
N THR A 112 -0.72 -21.39 16.20
CA THR A 112 0.16 -20.50 16.98
C THR A 112 0.23 -19.13 16.31
N TYR A 113 0.16 -18.05 17.10
CA TYR A 113 0.25 -16.70 16.55
C TYR A 113 1.15 -15.80 17.37
N THR A 114 1.60 -14.73 16.75
CA THR A 114 2.20 -13.57 17.40
C THR A 114 1.68 -12.28 16.75
N THR A 115 1.72 -11.19 17.49
CA THR A 115 1.15 -9.91 17.02
C THR A 115 2.22 -8.81 17.05
N PHE A 116 2.33 -8.08 15.96
CA PHE A 116 3.00 -6.79 15.85
C PHE A 116 1.94 -5.70 15.85
N SER A 117 1.88 -4.92 16.92
CA SER A 117 0.84 -3.90 17.12
C SER A 117 1.37 -2.45 17.10
N ASP A 118 2.62 -2.25 16.72
CA ASP A 118 3.25 -0.93 16.71
C ASP A 118 3.29 -0.30 15.30
N VAL A 119 2.21 -0.49 14.53
CA VAL A 119 2.08 0.21 13.25
C VAL A 119 1.61 1.63 13.50
N GLN A 120 2.46 2.59 13.17
CA GLN A 120 2.14 4.00 13.26
C GLN A 120 1.35 4.48 12.02
N PRO A 121 0.57 5.57 12.11
CA PRO A 121 0.12 6.29 10.93
C PRO A 121 1.33 6.64 10.05
N ASP A 122 1.23 6.46 8.73
CA ASP A 122 2.35 6.61 7.80
C ASP A 122 3.57 5.74 8.21
N PRO A 123 3.48 4.42 8.06
CA PRO A 123 4.48 3.50 8.56
C PRO A 123 5.86 3.75 7.94
N THR A 124 6.88 3.76 8.78
CA THR A 124 8.26 3.94 8.34
C THR A 124 8.90 2.62 7.88
N LEU A 125 9.89 2.71 6.99
CA LEU A 125 10.67 1.55 6.60
C LEU A 125 11.41 0.91 7.80
N ALA A 126 11.78 1.71 8.82
CA ALA A 126 12.40 1.20 10.04
C ALA A 126 11.46 0.27 10.80
N SER A 127 10.21 0.69 11.05
CA SER A 127 9.20 -0.14 11.70
C SER A 127 8.89 -1.42 10.89
N ALA A 128 8.81 -1.30 9.56
CA ALA A 128 8.61 -2.48 8.71
C ALA A 128 9.79 -3.48 8.80
N LYS A 129 11.03 -3.00 8.89
CA LYS A 129 12.21 -3.84 9.11
C LYS A 129 12.21 -4.54 10.46
N GLU A 130 11.71 -3.88 11.51
CA GLU A 130 11.54 -4.50 12.83
C GLU A 130 10.52 -5.63 12.79
N GLY A 131 9.36 -5.38 12.20
CA GLY A 131 8.35 -6.42 11.99
C GLY A 131 8.88 -7.61 11.19
N ALA A 132 9.63 -7.35 10.11
CA ALA A 132 10.25 -8.41 9.31
C ALA A 132 11.27 -9.25 10.11
N LYS A 133 12.05 -8.63 11.01
CA LYS A 133 12.95 -9.37 11.92
C LYS A 133 12.20 -10.26 12.89
N LEU A 134 11.07 -9.78 13.41
CA LEU A 134 10.20 -10.60 14.27
C LEU A 134 9.59 -11.76 13.49
N MET A 135 9.17 -11.54 12.24
CA MET A 135 8.73 -12.62 11.35
C MET A 135 9.86 -13.64 11.11
N ASP A 136 11.08 -13.18 10.90
CA ASP A 136 12.22 -14.08 10.70
C ASP A 136 12.52 -14.94 11.93
N SER A 137 12.30 -14.42 13.12
CA SER A 137 12.45 -15.18 14.37
C SER A 137 11.29 -16.14 14.60
N PHE A 138 10.06 -15.72 14.32
CA PHE A 138 8.85 -16.52 14.54
C PHE A 138 8.60 -17.56 13.43
N LYS A 139 9.03 -17.29 12.19
CA LYS A 139 8.83 -18.12 11.00
C LYS A 139 7.35 -18.40 10.73
N PRO A 140 6.52 -17.36 10.48
CA PRO A 140 5.13 -17.56 10.13
C PRO A 140 4.98 -18.22 8.75
N ASP A 141 3.91 -18.97 8.58
CA ASP A 141 3.46 -19.51 7.30
C ASP A 141 2.21 -18.77 6.78
N CYS A 142 1.68 -17.83 7.59
CA CYS A 142 0.62 -16.90 7.20
C CYS A 142 0.78 -15.56 7.92
N ILE A 143 0.46 -14.48 7.23
CA ILE A 143 0.45 -13.10 7.74
C ILE A 143 -0.96 -12.56 7.59
N ILE A 144 -1.50 -11.97 8.66
CA ILE A 144 -2.81 -11.30 8.65
C ILE A 144 -2.60 -9.83 9.00
N ALA A 145 -2.92 -8.93 8.07
CA ALA A 145 -2.89 -7.49 8.32
C ALA A 145 -4.31 -6.97 8.64
N ILE A 146 -4.46 -6.38 9.82
CA ILE A 146 -5.76 -5.91 10.33
C ILE A 146 -5.69 -4.40 10.54
N GLY A 147 -6.52 -3.66 9.84
CA GLY A 147 -6.60 -2.22 10.03
C GLY A 147 -6.91 -1.44 8.77
N GLY A 148 -6.59 -0.17 8.79
CA GLY A 148 -6.65 0.71 7.64
C GLY A 148 -5.45 0.55 6.71
N GLY A 149 -5.29 1.50 5.76
CA GLY A 149 -4.20 1.47 4.78
C GLY A 149 -2.82 1.30 5.41
N SER A 150 -2.53 2.02 6.51
CA SER A 150 -1.22 1.97 7.18
C SER A 150 -0.86 0.55 7.66
N ALA A 151 -1.78 -0.15 8.31
CA ALA A 151 -1.54 -1.52 8.79
C ALA A 151 -1.36 -2.51 7.63
N MET A 152 -2.21 -2.39 6.59
CA MET A 152 -2.13 -3.23 5.40
C MET A 152 -0.83 -3.00 4.61
N ASP A 153 -0.41 -1.74 4.46
CA ASP A 153 0.81 -1.40 3.72
C ASP A 153 2.06 -1.79 4.51
N ALA A 154 2.09 -1.56 5.84
CA ALA A 154 3.15 -2.06 6.70
C ALA A 154 3.28 -3.58 6.60
N GLY A 155 2.16 -4.30 6.70
CA GLY A 155 2.12 -5.75 6.57
C GLY A 155 2.68 -6.26 5.24
N LYS A 156 2.33 -5.61 4.13
CA LYS A 156 2.86 -5.96 2.79
C LYS A 156 4.37 -5.71 2.70
N ILE A 157 4.86 -4.58 3.23
CA ILE A 157 6.30 -4.29 3.23
C ILE A 157 7.06 -5.31 4.10
N MET A 158 6.55 -5.60 5.30
CA MET A 158 7.10 -6.64 6.18
C MET A 158 7.14 -7.99 5.48
N TRP A 159 6.07 -8.36 4.79
CA TRP A 159 5.99 -9.60 4.02
C TRP A 159 7.06 -9.68 2.92
N VAL A 160 7.22 -8.61 2.12
CA VAL A 160 8.27 -8.55 1.10
C VAL A 160 9.65 -8.73 1.73
N LEU A 161 9.96 -8.00 2.80
CA LEU A 161 11.26 -8.07 3.47
C LEU A 161 11.51 -9.43 4.15
N TYR A 162 10.46 -10.10 4.61
CA TYR A 162 10.55 -11.44 5.18
C TYR A 162 10.83 -12.50 4.11
N GLU A 163 10.14 -12.43 2.97
CA GLU A 163 10.35 -13.38 1.87
C GLU A 163 11.67 -13.14 1.15
N HIS A 164 12.01 -11.87 0.95
CA HIS A 164 13.14 -11.42 0.12
C HIS A 164 13.98 -10.38 0.87
N PRO A 165 14.75 -10.78 1.88
CA PRO A 165 15.57 -9.86 2.67
C PRO A 165 16.68 -9.18 1.86
N GLU A 166 17.00 -9.71 0.67
CA GLU A 166 18.00 -9.16 -0.26
C GLU A 166 17.49 -7.94 -1.05
N ILE A 167 16.19 -7.66 -1.03
CA ILE A 167 15.61 -6.58 -1.83
C ILE A 167 15.95 -5.22 -1.23
N ASP A 168 16.47 -4.33 -2.07
CA ASP A 168 16.50 -2.90 -1.76
C ASP A 168 15.10 -2.31 -1.94
N PHE A 169 14.48 -1.96 -0.81
CA PHE A 169 13.16 -1.34 -0.78
C PHE A 169 13.14 -0.03 -1.57
N MET A 170 14.18 0.77 -1.50
CA MET A 170 14.25 2.05 -2.22
C MET A 170 14.24 1.85 -3.73
N ASP A 171 14.94 0.83 -4.20
CA ASP A 171 14.94 0.47 -5.62
C ASP A 171 13.54 0.04 -6.10
N MET A 172 12.84 -0.71 -5.27
CA MET A 172 11.45 -1.10 -5.51
C MET A 172 10.50 0.11 -5.49
N ALA A 173 10.62 1.00 -4.49
CA ALA A 173 9.77 2.17 -4.33
C ALA A 173 9.98 3.19 -5.45
N MET A 174 11.23 3.49 -5.80
CA MET A 174 11.58 4.45 -6.86
C MET A 174 11.02 4.06 -8.22
N ARG A 175 10.90 2.78 -8.48
CA ARG A 175 10.37 2.27 -9.76
C ARG A 175 8.85 2.34 -9.87
N PHE A 176 8.15 2.57 -8.78
CA PHE A 176 6.72 2.88 -8.80
C PHE A 176 6.40 4.29 -9.27
N SER A 177 7.36 5.21 -9.18
CA SER A 177 7.13 6.62 -9.50
C SER A 177 6.89 6.89 -11.00
N ASP A 178 7.30 6.00 -11.90
CA ASP A 178 6.97 6.10 -13.32
C ASP A 178 6.53 4.75 -13.91
N ILE A 179 5.24 4.52 -13.90
CA ILE A 179 4.62 3.31 -14.44
C ILE A 179 4.97 3.05 -15.91
N ARG A 180 5.21 4.10 -16.69
CA ARG A 180 5.51 4.00 -18.13
C ARG A 180 6.92 3.52 -18.42
N LYS A 181 7.84 3.78 -17.50
CA LYS A 181 9.25 3.37 -17.59
C LYS A 181 9.57 2.15 -16.73
N ARG A 182 8.55 1.54 -16.18
CA ARG A 182 8.71 0.45 -15.22
C ARG A 182 9.27 -0.79 -15.89
N VAL A 183 10.46 -1.14 -15.51
CA VAL A 183 11.16 -2.38 -15.89
C VAL A 183 11.46 -3.20 -14.62
N TYR A 184 10.65 -3.08 -13.56
CA TYR A 184 10.87 -3.85 -12.34
C TYR A 184 10.09 -5.15 -12.39
N THR A 185 10.78 -6.25 -12.27
CA THR A 185 10.16 -7.57 -12.08
C THR A 185 9.97 -7.78 -10.59
N PHE A 186 8.72 -7.88 -10.16
CA PHE A 186 8.42 -8.23 -8.79
C PHE A 186 8.91 -9.64 -8.48
N PRO A 187 9.48 -9.85 -7.29
CA PRO A 187 9.82 -11.19 -6.85
C PRO A 187 8.55 -12.04 -6.72
N LYS A 188 8.72 -13.34 -6.79
CA LYS A 188 7.63 -14.27 -6.52
C LYS A 188 7.35 -14.26 -5.03
N MET A 189 6.10 -13.95 -4.67
CA MET A 189 5.65 -13.86 -3.29
C MET A 189 4.83 -15.09 -2.89
N GLY A 190 4.75 -15.37 -1.58
CA GLY A 190 3.92 -16.45 -1.04
C GLY A 190 4.62 -17.80 -0.95
N GLU A 191 5.95 -17.82 -1.00
CA GLU A 191 6.74 -19.05 -0.83
C GLU A 191 6.96 -19.40 0.65
N LYS A 192 7.22 -18.39 1.50
CA LYS A 192 7.38 -18.59 2.96
C LYS A 192 6.06 -18.41 3.70
N ALA A 193 5.29 -17.40 3.35
CA ALA A 193 4.05 -17.06 4.05
C ALA A 193 2.95 -16.57 3.09
N TYR A 194 1.72 -17.03 3.33
CA TYR A 194 0.52 -16.52 2.69
C TYR A 194 0.10 -15.19 3.34
N PHE A 195 -0.37 -14.23 2.56
CA PHE A 195 -0.77 -12.91 3.06
C PHE A 195 -2.28 -12.68 2.90
N ILE A 196 -2.90 -12.20 4.00
CA ILE A 196 -4.33 -11.86 4.09
C ILE A 196 -4.49 -10.43 4.59
#